data_bfcd42fd158bcffc08d8b6dacf8fd088
#
_entry.id   bfcd42fd158bcffc08d8b6dacf8fd088
#
_cell.length_a   1.000
_cell.length_b   1.000
_cell.length_c   1.000
_cell.angle_alpha   90.00
_cell.angle_beta   90.00
_cell.angle_gamma   90.00
#
_symmetry.space_group_name_H-M   'P 1'
#
loop_
_entity.id
_entity.type
_entity.pdbx_description
1 polymer ?
#
loop_
_entity_poly.entity_id
_entity_poly.type
_entity_poly.pdbx_seq_one_letter_code
_entity_poly.pdbx_strand_id
1 'polypeptide(L)'
;MKKSQEDKLLQTNSFQNSVKLFQFVKKTAPNLSNMLSVLKSLALGKKKGKTVPCHLHANCKCCKLIGNAVNEVNGRPVSSAPGTSKTKNVIYLVTCLKCLKPYIGRTIQILGKRMGGHRKCFYILLRDADVEQSNDDYSLGLHLYHEHGLRLPEDFNKHYRVQILEVCSPSQIEKKEHNYIHGYNTLHPIGLNKINPFGLPRLSV
;
A
#
# COMPACT_ATOMS: atom_id res chain seq x y z
N MET A 1 40.19 -23.86 5.91
CA MET A 1 39.80 -22.85 6.92
C MET A 1 40.02 -21.38 6.52
N LYS A 2 40.77 -21.03 5.46
CA LYS A 2 41.01 -19.62 5.03
C LYS A 2 39.81 -18.97 4.30
N LYS A 3 39.00 -19.71 3.56
CA LYS A 3 37.90 -19.21 2.73
C LYS A 3 36.76 -18.56 3.54
N SER A 4 36.51 -19.03 4.78
CA SER A 4 35.45 -18.50 5.66
C SER A 4 35.75 -17.12 6.28
N GLN A 5 37.00 -16.73 6.37
CA GLN A 5 37.40 -15.42 6.91
C GLN A 5 37.33 -14.34 5.81
N GLU A 6 37.70 -14.64 4.59
CA GLU A 6 37.58 -13.72 3.45
C GLU A 6 36.14 -13.37 3.13
N ASP A 7 35.22 -14.34 3.16
CA ASP A 7 33.80 -14.11 2.94
C ASP A 7 33.18 -13.19 4.01
N LYS A 8 33.59 -13.32 5.27
CA LYS A 8 33.15 -12.40 6.35
C LYS A 8 33.72 -10.99 6.18
N LEU A 9 34.96 -10.87 5.71
CA LEU A 9 35.59 -9.56 5.48
C LEU A 9 34.94 -8.82 4.31
N LEU A 10 34.59 -9.54 3.24
CA LEU A 10 33.89 -9.00 2.08
C LEU A 10 32.47 -8.54 2.44
N GLN A 11 31.75 -9.27 3.28
CA GLN A 11 30.42 -8.87 3.75
C GLN A 11 30.47 -7.64 4.64
N THR A 12 31.46 -7.54 5.54
CA THR A 12 31.64 -6.35 6.41
C THR A 12 32.04 -5.11 5.61
N ASN A 13 32.91 -5.24 4.62
CA ASN A 13 33.31 -4.13 3.75
C ASN A 13 32.14 -3.66 2.86
N SER A 14 31.34 -4.56 2.32
CA SER A 14 30.15 -4.22 1.54
C SER A 14 29.13 -3.47 2.39
N PHE A 15 28.93 -3.90 3.63
CA PHE A 15 28.03 -3.23 4.57
C PHE A 15 28.52 -1.84 4.96
N GLN A 16 29.80 -1.68 5.26
CA GLN A 16 30.44 -0.39 5.60
C GLN A 16 30.36 0.61 4.43
N ASN A 17 30.57 0.15 3.20
CA ASN A 17 30.46 0.98 2.00
C ASN A 17 29.00 1.40 1.74
N SER A 18 28.03 0.52 1.99
CA SER A 18 26.62 0.82 1.89
C SER A 18 26.20 1.87 2.93
N VAL A 19 26.72 1.81 4.14
CA VAL A 19 26.45 2.80 5.20
C VAL A 19 27.04 4.17 4.84
N LYS A 20 28.27 4.23 4.29
CA LYS A 20 28.90 5.49 3.85
C LYS A 20 28.14 6.13 2.68
N LEU A 21 27.72 5.33 1.70
CA LEU A 21 26.90 5.80 0.59
C LEU A 21 25.56 6.35 1.09
N PHE A 22 24.98 5.70 2.08
CA PHE A 22 23.73 6.10 2.74
C PHE A 22 23.86 7.44 3.46
N GLN A 23 24.99 7.68 4.14
CA GLN A 23 25.26 8.95 4.82
C GLN A 23 25.53 10.08 3.84
N PHE A 24 26.21 9.80 2.71
CA PHE A 24 26.46 10.77 1.66
C PHE A 24 25.15 11.22 0.99
N VAL A 25 24.30 10.29 0.60
CA VAL A 25 23.00 10.57 -0.01
C VAL A 25 22.08 11.36 0.93
N LYS A 26 22.13 11.10 2.24
CA LYS A 26 21.35 11.82 3.24
C LYS A 26 21.76 13.31 3.36
N LYS A 27 23.03 13.64 3.12
CA LYS A 27 23.54 15.02 3.15
C LYS A 27 23.21 15.81 1.88
N THR A 28 23.12 15.14 0.72
CA THR A 28 23.03 15.81 -0.58
C THR A 28 21.60 15.97 -1.11
N ALA A 29 20.63 15.20 -0.59
CA ALA A 29 19.25 15.25 -1.08
C ALA A 29 18.24 14.93 0.05
N PRO A 30 17.71 15.93 0.75
CA PRO A 30 16.77 15.74 1.88
C PRO A 30 15.52 14.93 1.50
N ASN A 31 15.05 15.00 0.25
CA ASN A 31 13.90 14.21 -0.23
C ASN A 31 14.23 12.72 -0.43
N LEU A 32 15.50 12.39 -0.71
CA LEU A 32 15.97 11.00 -0.75
C LEU A 32 16.01 10.35 0.64
N SER A 33 16.15 11.12 1.70
CA SER A 33 16.14 10.60 3.08
C SER A 33 14.83 9.86 3.41
N ASN A 34 13.69 10.34 2.90
CA ASN A 34 12.41 9.69 3.09
C ASN A 34 12.29 8.39 2.26
N MET A 35 12.74 8.39 1.01
CA MET A 35 12.80 7.19 0.19
C MET A 35 13.71 6.12 0.81
N LEU A 36 14.86 6.54 1.32
CA LEU A 36 15.83 5.64 1.97
C LEU A 36 15.31 5.11 3.31
N SER A 37 14.51 5.86 4.07
CA SER A 37 13.88 5.36 5.30
C SER A 37 12.86 4.27 5.00
N VAL A 38 12.12 4.39 3.88
CA VAL A 38 11.21 3.33 3.39
C VAL A 38 12.00 2.10 2.96
N LEU A 39 13.06 2.27 2.17
CA LEU A 39 13.93 1.17 1.75
C LEU A 39 14.62 0.49 2.94
N LYS A 40 15.04 1.28 3.95
CA LYS A 40 15.62 0.75 5.19
C LYS A 40 14.61 -0.02 6.03
N SER A 41 13.36 0.45 6.11
CA SER A 41 12.28 -0.29 6.79
C SER A 41 11.89 -1.58 6.04
N LEU A 42 12.08 -1.61 4.72
CA LEU A 42 11.88 -2.79 3.88
C LEU A 42 13.06 -3.79 4.02
N ALA A 43 14.29 -3.30 4.16
CA ALA A 43 15.49 -4.13 4.32
C ALA A 43 15.68 -4.67 5.74
N LEU A 44 15.21 -3.96 6.77
CA LEU A 44 15.32 -4.36 8.19
C LEU A 44 14.21 -5.32 8.64
N GLY A 45 13.92 -6.34 7.80
CA GLY A 45 13.24 -7.56 8.24
C GLY A 45 11.93 -7.34 9.03
N LYS A 46 10.98 -6.56 8.51
CA LYS A 46 9.60 -6.64 9.01
C LYS A 46 9.17 -8.10 8.98
N LYS A 47 8.64 -8.62 10.08
CA LYS A 47 8.12 -9.98 10.14
C LYS A 47 7.27 -10.22 8.90
N LYS A 48 7.81 -10.97 7.94
CA LYS A 48 7.06 -11.40 6.76
C LYS A 48 5.87 -12.20 7.27
N GLY A 49 4.69 -11.73 7.00
CA GLY A 49 3.46 -12.38 7.39
C GLY A 49 2.50 -12.42 6.21
N LYS A 50 1.37 -13.05 6.41
CA LYS A 50 0.28 -13.04 5.42
C LYS A 50 -0.93 -12.35 6.01
N THR A 51 -1.58 -11.52 5.21
CA THR A 51 -2.95 -11.10 5.50
C THR A 51 -3.85 -12.27 5.19
N VAL A 52 -4.61 -12.75 6.18
CA VAL A 52 -5.46 -13.92 6.05
C VAL A 52 -6.93 -13.56 6.32
N PRO A 53 -7.89 -14.28 5.74
CA PRO A 53 -9.30 -14.13 6.09
C PRO A 53 -9.55 -14.33 7.60
N CYS A 54 -10.53 -13.59 8.15
CA CYS A 54 -10.95 -13.84 9.53
C CYS A 54 -11.82 -15.11 9.58
N HIS A 55 -11.43 -16.09 10.36
CA HIS A 55 -12.16 -17.37 10.45
C HIS A 55 -13.52 -17.28 11.17
N LEU A 56 -13.86 -16.12 11.71
CA LEU A 56 -15.04 -15.93 12.58
C LEU A 56 -16.38 -15.75 11.83
N HIS A 57 -16.36 -15.44 10.53
CA HIS A 57 -17.60 -15.18 9.77
C HIS A 57 -17.46 -15.64 8.30
N ALA A 58 -18.18 -16.68 7.93
CA ALA A 58 -18.25 -17.18 6.55
C ALA A 58 -18.70 -16.09 5.54
N ASN A 59 -19.49 -15.10 6.00
CA ASN A 59 -20.03 -14.01 5.18
C ASN A 59 -19.26 -12.69 5.26
N CYS A 60 -18.01 -12.68 5.76
CA CYS A 60 -17.23 -11.46 5.83
C CYS A 60 -16.88 -10.95 4.41
N LYS A 61 -17.55 -9.86 3.99
CA LYS A 61 -17.33 -9.26 2.65
C LYS A 61 -15.89 -8.79 2.43
N CYS A 62 -15.17 -8.39 3.49
CA CYS A 62 -13.75 -8.02 3.38
C CYS A 62 -12.86 -9.25 3.13
N CYS A 63 -13.19 -10.40 3.70
CA CYS A 63 -12.42 -11.63 3.49
C CYS A 63 -12.43 -12.11 2.04
N LYS A 64 -13.47 -11.75 1.27
CA LYS A 64 -13.53 -12.00 -0.18
C LYS A 64 -12.47 -11.21 -0.97
N LEU A 65 -11.99 -10.10 -0.43
CA LEU A 65 -10.91 -9.29 -1.01
C LEU A 65 -9.52 -9.82 -0.61
N ILE A 66 -9.42 -10.60 0.46
CA ILE A 66 -8.15 -11.16 0.94
C ILE A 66 -7.88 -12.45 0.16
N GLY A 67 -6.79 -12.49 -0.56
CA GLY A 67 -6.38 -13.63 -1.37
C GLY A 67 -4.86 -13.71 -1.48
N ASN A 68 -4.36 -14.21 -2.61
CA ASN A 68 -2.92 -14.23 -2.84
C ASN A 68 -2.37 -12.81 -2.81
N ALA A 69 -1.37 -12.59 -1.97
CA ALA A 69 -0.70 -11.31 -1.85
C ALA A 69 0.03 -10.97 -3.17
N VAL A 70 -0.02 -9.70 -3.54
CA VAL A 70 0.83 -9.17 -4.60
C VAL A 70 2.24 -9.01 -4.04
N ASN A 71 3.24 -9.50 -4.73
CA ASN A 71 4.63 -9.47 -4.28
C ASN A 71 5.42 -8.28 -4.86
N GLU A 72 4.84 -7.57 -5.82
CA GLU A 72 5.46 -6.43 -6.49
C GLU A 72 4.41 -5.36 -6.83
N VAL A 73 4.81 -4.10 -6.72
CA VAL A 73 4.02 -2.94 -7.10
C VAL A 73 4.93 -1.94 -7.81
N ASN A 74 4.59 -1.60 -9.07
CA ASN A 74 5.36 -0.66 -9.89
C ASN A 74 6.88 -0.98 -9.92
N GLY A 75 7.25 -2.25 -10.15
CA GLY A 75 8.63 -2.72 -10.19
C GLY A 75 9.33 -2.80 -8.82
N ARG A 76 8.60 -2.63 -7.71
CA ARG A 76 9.16 -2.67 -6.35
C ARG A 76 8.60 -3.82 -5.54
N PRO A 77 9.45 -4.58 -4.86
CA PRO A 77 9.00 -5.69 -4.03
C PRO A 77 8.11 -5.19 -2.88
N VAL A 78 7.02 -5.88 -2.65
CA VAL A 78 6.11 -5.61 -1.55
C VAL A 78 5.92 -6.87 -0.71
N SER A 79 5.85 -6.70 0.61
CA SER A 79 5.56 -7.79 1.54
C SER A 79 4.35 -7.46 2.39
N SER A 80 3.53 -8.47 2.67
CA SER A 80 2.40 -8.34 3.58
C SER A 80 2.86 -8.43 5.04
N ALA A 81 2.18 -7.67 5.89
CA ALA A 81 2.21 -7.88 7.33
C ALA A 81 1.15 -8.92 7.75
N PRO A 82 1.37 -9.61 8.89
CA PRO A 82 0.37 -10.51 9.45
C PRO A 82 -0.87 -9.71 9.90
N GLY A 83 -2.05 -10.25 9.62
CA GLY A 83 -3.29 -9.63 10.04
C GLY A 83 -4.51 -10.20 9.34
N THR A 84 -5.68 -9.69 9.69
CA THR A 84 -6.98 -10.11 9.17
C THR A 84 -7.87 -8.91 8.88
N SER A 85 -9.08 -9.14 8.39
CA SER A 85 -10.10 -8.09 8.25
C SER A 85 -10.47 -7.38 9.57
N LYS A 86 -10.11 -7.95 10.72
CA LYS A 86 -10.36 -7.37 12.06
C LYS A 86 -9.20 -6.52 12.58
N THR A 87 -8.06 -6.52 11.91
CA THR A 87 -6.88 -5.76 12.33
C THR A 87 -7.15 -4.26 12.19
N LYS A 88 -6.75 -3.50 13.21
CA LYS A 88 -6.84 -2.03 13.30
C LYS A 88 -5.48 -1.40 13.06
N ASN A 89 -5.46 -0.07 12.88
CA ASN A 89 -4.25 0.75 12.77
C ASN A 89 -3.32 0.23 11.67
N VAL A 90 -3.85 0.06 10.46
CA VAL A 90 -3.13 -0.55 9.35
C VAL A 90 -2.92 0.40 8.18
N ILE A 91 -1.77 0.27 7.55
CA ILE A 91 -1.56 0.68 6.16
C ILE A 91 -1.87 -0.54 5.29
N TYR A 92 -2.68 -0.36 4.28
CA TYR A 92 -3.11 -1.43 3.39
C TYR A 92 -2.90 -1.08 1.92
N LEU A 93 -2.69 -2.10 1.12
CA LEU A 93 -2.63 -2.03 -0.34
C LEU A 93 -3.90 -2.66 -0.90
N VAL A 94 -4.55 -1.96 -1.82
CA VAL A 94 -5.58 -2.54 -2.70
C VAL A 94 -5.03 -2.58 -4.10
N THR A 95 -5.14 -3.72 -4.77
CA THR A 95 -4.69 -3.89 -6.15
C THR A 95 -5.87 -4.26 -7.04
N CYS A 96 -6.03 -3.54 -8.15
CA CYS A 96 -6.99 -3.90 -9.18
C CYS A 96 -6.50 -5.15 -9.92
N LEU A 97 -7.35 -6.18 -10.04
CA LEU A 97 -7.00 -7.43 -10.72
C LEU A 97 -7.05 -7.35 -12.25
N LYS A 98 -7.67 -6.28 -12.80
CA LYS A 98 -7.77 -6.09 -14.25
C LYS A 98 -6.57 -5.39 -14.86
N CYS A 99 -6.02 -4.38 -14.16
CA CYS A 99 -4.93 -3.55 -14.67
C CYS A 99 -3.72 -3.44 -13.72
N LEU A 100 -3.78 -4.09 -12.57
CA LEU A 100 -2.76 -4.13 -11.51
C LEU A 100 -2.46 -2.77 -10.86
N LYS A 101 -3.20 -1.70 -11.19
CA LYS A 101 -3.04 -0.39 -10.55
C LYS A 101 -3.22 -0.49 -9.04
N PRO A 102 -2.26 0.04 -8.25
CA PRO A 102 -2.28 0.00 -6.79
C PRO A 102 -2.99 1.22 -6.19
N TYR A 103 -3.60 1.01 -5.03
CA TYR A 103 -4.06 2.05 -4.11
C TYR A 103 -3.51 1.75 -2.71
N ILE A 104 -2.91 2.73 -2.06
CA ILE A 104 -2.47 2.63 -0.68
C ILE A 104 -3.36 3.51 0.18
N GLY A 105 -3.83 2.96 1.30
CA GLY A 105 -4.64 3.70 2.24
C GLY A 105 -4.35 3.30 3.68
N ARG A 106 -4.91 4.08 4.61
CA ARG A 106 -4.81 3.85 6.04
C ARG A 106 -6.16 3.70 6.71
N THR A 107 -6.16 3.06 7.85
CA THR A 107 -7.32 3.06 8.74
C THR A 107 -6.90 2.84 10.19
N ILE A 108 -7.50 3.63 11.10
CA ILE A 108 -7.42 3.40 12.54
C ILE A 108 -8.50 2.41 13.01
N GLN A 109 -9.55 2.24 12.21
CA GLN A 109 -10.61 1.27 12.43
C GLN A 109 -10.19 -0.12 11.95
N ILE A 110 -11.04 -1.12 12.16
CA ILE A 110 -10.84 -2.45 11.56
C ILE A 110 -10.85 -2.35 10.02
N LEU A 111 -9.93 -3.07 9.37
CA LEU A 111 -9.78 -3.08 7.91
C LEU A 111 -11.10 -3.39 7.20
N GLY A 112 -11.89 -4.32 7.74
CA GLY A 112 -13.19 -4.70 7.19
C GLY A 112 -14.19 -3.55 7.10
N LYS A 113 -14.20 -2.63 8.11
CA LYS A 113 -15.06 -1.44 8.11
C LYS A 113 -14.60 -0.44 7.04
N ARG A 114 -13.29 -0.23 6.90
CA ARG A 114 -12.72 0.64 5.87
C ARG A 114 -13.04 0.14 4.45
N MET A 115 -12.87 -1.15 4.19
CA MET A 115 -13.26 -1.76 2.91
C MET A 115 -14.75 -1.67 2.66
N GLY A 116 -15.56 -1.71 3.72
CA GLY A 116 -17.01 -1.42 3.65
C GLY A 116 -17.31 -0.01 3.17
N GLY A 117 -16.54 1.00 3.64
CA GLY A 117 -16.63 2.39 3.18
C GLY A 117 -16.36 2.52 1.68
N HIS A 118 -15.23 2.02 1.20
CA HIS A 118 -14.90 2.04 -0.24
C HIS A 118 -15.97 1.36 -1.11
N ARG A 119 -16.49 0.22 -0.65
CA ARG A 119 -17.57 -0.46 -1.34
C ARG A 119 -18.87 0.34 -1.35
N LYS A 120 -19.18 1.05 -0.24
CA LYS A 120 -20.34 1.95 -0.18
C LYS A 120 -20.21 3.09 -1.21
N CYS A 121 -19.02 3.69 -1.34
CA CYS A 121 -18.77 4.70 -2.36
C CYS A 121 -19.02 4.15 -3.78
N PHE A 122 -18.57 2.94 -4.08
CA PHE A 122 -18.88 2.29 -5.37
C PHE A 122 -20.38 2.09 -5.57
N TYR A 123 -21.12 1.66 -4.55
CA TYR A 123 -22.57 1.48 -4.65
C TYR A 123 -23.33 2.81 -4.84
N ILE A 124 -22.81 3.91 -4.28
CA ILE A 124 -23.37 5.24 -4.53
C ILE A 124 -23.20 5.60 -6.01
N LEU A 125 -22.01 5.40 -6.58
CA LEU A 125 -21.74 5.64 -8.00
C LEU A 125 -22.62 4.81 -8.94
N LEU A 126 -22.99 3.58 -8.55
CA LEU A 126 -23.89 2.75 -9.36
C LEU A 126 -25.33 3.29 -9.42
N ARG A 127 -25.75 4.09 -8.43
CA ARG A 127 -27.08 4.68 -8.36
C ARG A 127 -27.12 6.10 -8.90
N ASP A 128 -26.04 6.84 -8.69
CA ASP A 128 -25.92 8.24 -9.03
C ASP A 128 -24.48 8.52 -9.45
N ALA A 129 -24.26 8.59 -10.76
CA ALA A 129 -22.95 8.81 -11.33
C ALA A 129 -22.48 10.28 -11.22
N ASP A 130 -23.42 11.22 -10.99
CA ASP A 130 -23.16 12.67 -10.95
C ASP A 130 -22.84 13.15 -9.51
N VAL A 131 -22.78 12.23 -8.55
CA VAL A 131 -22.39 12.56 -7.17
C VAL A 131 -21.00 13.21 -7.17
N GLU A 132 -20.89 14.34 -6.45
CA GLU A 132 -19.62 15.02 -6.25
C GLU A 132 -18.55 14.10 -5.64
N GLN A 133 -17.48 13.85 -6.39
CA GLN A 133 -16.50 12.79 -6.16
C GLN A 133 -15.14 13.36 -5.77
N SER A 134 -15.15 14.44 -5.00
CA SER A 134 -13.95 15.23 -4.68
C SER A 134 -12.92 14.52 -3.80
N ASN A 135 -13.33 13.50 -3.03
CA ASN A 135 -12.45 12.85 -2.08
C ASN A 135 -11.86 11.51 -2.58
N ASP A 136 -10.73 11.12 -1.98
CA ASP A 136 -9.98 9.91 -2.33
C ASP A 136 -10.76 8.60 -2.02
N ASP A 137 -11.79 8.66 -1.20
CA ASP A 137 -12.62 7.49 -0.85
C ASP A 137 -13.34 6.90 -2.07
N TYR A 138 -13.64 7.73 -3.08
CA TYR A 138 -14.26 7.30 -4.32
C TYR A 138 -13.26 6.74 -5.35
N SER A 139 -11.95 6.92 -5.17
CA SER A 139 -10.94 6.51 -6.16
C SER A 139 -11.09 5.09 -6.66
N LEU A 140 -11.30 4.13 -5.75
CA LEU A 140 -11.49 2.72 -6.13
C LEU A 140 -12.80 2.51 -6.90
N GLY A 141 -13.89 3.13 -6.46
CA GLY A 141 -15.18 3.04 -7.14
C GLY A 141 -15.14 3.62 -8.54
N LEU A 142 -14.59 4.84 -8.68
CA LEU A 142 -14.44 5.54 -9.95
C LEU A 142 -13.61 4.75 -10.95
N HIS A 143 -12.52 4.14 -10.50
CA HIS A 143 -11.68 3.32 -11.33
C HIS A 143 -12.44 2.13 -11.94
N LEU A 144 -13.23 1.38 -11.14
CA LEU A 144 -14.05 0.31 -11.68
C LEU A 144 -15.13 0.83 -12.62
N TYR A 145 -15.76 1.93 -12.24
CA TYR A 145 -16.88 2.51 -12.97
C TYR A 145 -16.44 3.09 -14.32
N HIS A 146 -15.43 3.93 -14.37
CA HIS A 146 -15.01 4.65 -15.59
C HIS A 146 -13.98 3.88 -16.42
N GLU A 147 -12.93 3.33 -15.80
CA GLU A 147 -11.86 2.69 -16.56
C GLU A 147 -12.19 1.25 -16.97
N HIS A 148 -13.05 0.57 -16.21
CA HIS A 148 -13.39 -0.83 -16.51
C HIS A 148 -14.85 -1.08 -16.91
N GLY A 149 -15.70 -0.07 -16.86
CA GLY A 149 -17.11 -0.18 -17.24
C GLY A 149 -17.92 -1.12 -16.34
N LEU A 150 -17.43 -1.42 -15.12
CA LEU A 150 -18.08 -2.36 -14.20
C LEU A 150 -19.26 -1.69 -13.48
N ARG A 151 -20.40 -2.38 -13.43
CA ARG A 151 -21.68 -1.81 -12.98
C ARG A 151 -22.42 -2.69 -11.98
N LEU A 152 -21.89 -3.86 -11.61
CA LEU A 152 -22.55 -4.76 -10.68
C LEU A 152 -22.02 -4.59 -9.25
N PRO A 153 -22.87 -4.65 -8.23
CA PRO A 153 -22.45 -4.51 -6.83
C PRO A 153 -21.35 -5.48 -6.40
N GLU A 154 -21.33 -6.69 -6.95
CA GLU A 154 -20.30 -7.69 -6.65
C GLU A 154 -18.95 -7.43 -7.30
N ASP A 155 -18.87 -6.57 -8.32
CA ASP A 155 -17.64 -6.29 -9.07
C ASP A 155 -16.53 -5.77 -8.16
N PHE A 156 -16.87 -4.97 -7.14
CA PHE A 156 -15.88 -4.50 -6.18
C PHE A 156 -15.12 -5.66 -5.52
N ASN A 157 -15.82 -6.68 -5.10
CA ASN A 157 -15.20 -7.83 -4.43
C ASN A 157 -14.51 -8.81 -5.41
N LYS A 158 -14.95 -8.83 -6.67
CA LYS A 158 -14.37 -9.71 -7.71
C LYS A 158 -13.04 -9.14 -8.23
N HIS A 159 -12.94 -7.81 -8.36
CA HIS A 159 -11.85 -7.16 -9.09
C HIS A 159 -10.81 -6.46 -8.23
N TYR A 160 -10.94 -6.51 -6.90
CA TYR A 160 -9.90 -6.02 -5.99
C TYR A 160 -9.30 -7.12 -5.11
N ARG A 161 -8.03 -6.93 -4.76
CA ARG A 161 -7.36 -7.65 -3.67
C ARG A 161 -6.82 -6.66 -2.66
N VAL A 162 -6.90 -7.05 -1.38
CA VAL A 162 -6.40 -6.25 -0.26
C VAL A 162 -5.37 -7.03 0.55
N GLN A 163 -4.29 -6.36 0.94
CA GLN A 163 -3.28 -6.88 1.86
C GLN A 163 -2.83 -5.79 2.82
N ILE A 164 -2.49 -6.17 4.04
CA ILE A 164 -1.93 -5.26 5.04
C ILE A 164 -0.43 -5.13 4.76
N LEU A 165 0.05 -3.89 4.62
CA LEU A 165 1.47 -3.59 4.46
C LEU A 165 2.15 -3.43 5.82
N GLU A 166 1.46 -2.79 6.76
CA GLU A 166 2.00 -2.51 8.09
C GLU A 166 0.90 -2.31 9.12
N VAL A 167 1.14 -2.77 10.35
CA VAL A 167 0.39 -2.39 11.55
C VAL A 167 1.23 -1.37 12.31
N CYS A 168 0.70 -0.20 12.59
CA CYS A 168 1.47 0.89 13.20
C CYS A 168 0.66 1.65 14.25
N SER A 169 1.33 2.48 15.05
CA SER A 169 0.65 3.33 16.03
C SER A 169 -0.22 4.40 15.33
N PRO A 170 -1.34 4.82 15.93
CA PRO A 170 -2.18 5.89 15.39
C PRO A 170 -1.43 7.19 15.12
N SER A 171 -0.43 7.53 15.94
CA SER A 171 0.39 8.74 15.79
C SER A 171 1.31 8.73 14.56
N GLN A 172 1.66 7.55 14.05
CA GLN A 172 2.56 7.40 12.90
C GLN A 172 1.85 7.05 11.60
N ILE A 173 0.57 6.69 11.67
CA ILE A 173 -0.14 6.09 10.55
C ILE A 173 -0.20 7.00 9.32
N GLU A 174 -0.39 8.30 9.52
CA GLU A 174 -0.47 9.29 8.44
C GLU A 174 0.87 9.46 7.73
N LYS A 175 1.94 9.66 8.50
CA LYS A 175 3.30 9.76 7.97
C LYS A 175 3.71 8.50 7.20
N LYS A 176 3.32 7.33 7.70
CA LYS A 176 3.61 6.05 7.05
C LYS A 176 2.82 5.86 5.77
N GLU A 177 1.52 6.19 5.75
CA GLU A 177 0.73 6.17 4.52
C GLU A 177 1.39 7.01 3.43
N HIS A 178 1.76 8.27 3.74
CA HIS A 178 2.47 9.14 2.82
C HIS A 178 3.76 8.50 2.27
N ASN A 179 4.60 7.96 3.16
CA ASN A 179 5.82 7.28 2.75
C ASN A 179 5.57 6.09 1.81
N TYR A 180 4.51 5.33 2.07
CA TYR A 180 4.11 4.21 1.22
C TYR A 180 3.60 4.68 -0.15
N ILE A 181 2.73 5.71 -0.19
CA ILE A 181 2.20 6.28 -1.44
C ILE A 181 3.35 6.74 -2.35
N HIS A 182 4.29 7.52 -1.82
CA HIS A 182 5.45 7.98 -2.59
C HIS A 182 6.45 6.86 -2.87
N GLY A 183 6.72 6.00 -1.86
CA GLY A 183 7.66 4.89 -2.00
C GLY A 183 7.26 3.91 -3.10
N TYR A 184 5.98 3.66 -3.31
CA TYR A 184 5.46 2.77 -4.35
C TYR A 184 4.91 3.50 -5.56
N ASN A 185 4.96 4.84 -5.60
CA ASN A 185 4.47 5.68 -6.69
C ASN A 185 3.02 5.35 -7.06
N THR A 186 2.12 5.40 -6.06
CA THR A 186 0.72 5.02 -6.25
C THR A 186 -0.22 6.18 -6.56
N LEU A 187 0.33 7.38 -6.79
CA LEU A 187 -0.45 8.53 -7.24
C LEU A 187 -0.93 8.34 -8.69
N HIS A 188 -2.13 8.90 -8.97
CA HIS A 188 -2.64 8.94 -10.34
C HIS A 188 -1.67 9.69 -11.28
N PRO A 189 -1.47 9.25 -12.53
CA PRO A 189 -2.17 8.15 -13.23
C PRO A 189 -1.56 6.76 -13.06
N ILE A 190 -0.39 6.63 -12.41
CA ILE A 190 0.32 5.36 -12.25
C ILE A 190 -0.43 4.43 -11.30
N GLY A 191 -0.94 4.98 -10.19
CA GLY A 191 -1.80 4.28 -9.25
C GLY A 191 -3.16 4.96 -9.11
N LEU A 192 -3.89 4.63 -8.04
CA LEU A 192 -5.26 5.06 -7.79
C LEU A 192 -5.40 6.11 -6.68
N ASN A 193 -4.31 6.49 -6.01
CA ASN A 193 -4.34 7.59 -5.06
C ASN A 193 -4.45 8.93 -5.82
N LYS A 194 -5.51 9.70 -5.53
CA LYS A 194 -5.76 10.99 -6.19
C LYS A 194 -5.07 12.15 -5.49
N ILE A 195 -5.02 12.11 -4.16
CA ILE A 195 -4.58 13.21 -3.32
C ILE A 195 -3.22 12.86 -2.70
N ASN A 196 -2.28 13.79 -2.82
CA ASN A 196 -1.11 13.79 -1.96
C ASN A 196 -1.57 14.16 -0.54
N PRO A 197 -1.39 13.31 0.50
CA PRO A 197 -1.89 13.55 1.84
C PRO A 197 -1.43 14.88 2.48
N PHE A 198 -0.38 15.52 1.94
CA PHE A 198 0.13 16.81 2.42
C PHE A 198 -0.23 18.00 1.51
N GLY A 199 -1.14 17.84 0.55
CA GLY A 199 -1.67 18.96 -0.23
C GLY A 199 -0.65 19.70 -1.12
N LEU A 200 0.55 19.16 -1.33
CA LEU A 200 1.52 19.75 -2.24
C LEU A 200 1.04 19.60 -3.68
N PRO A 201 1.05 20.69 -4.48
CA PRO A 201 0.65 20.63 -5.87
C PRO A 201 1.52 19.64 -6.63
N ARG A 202 0.93 18.94 -7.60
CA ARG A 202 1.67 18.09 -8.53
C ARG A 202 2.68 18.97 -9.24
N LEU A 203 3.95 18.60 -9.21
CA LEU A 203 4.89 19.14 -10.17
C LEU A 203 4.41 18.70 -11.55
N SER A 204 3.86 19.64 -12.30
CA SER A 204 3.59 19.47 -13.74
C SER A 204 4.94 19.23 -14.42
N VAL A 205 5.09 18.06 -15.01
CA VAL A 205 6.17 17.74 -15.95
C VAL A 205 5.73 18.19 -17.31
#